data_6e828f3274214ef5b047c00bb2a7dc52
#
_entry.id   6e828f3274214ef5b047c00bb2a7dc52
#
_cell.length_a   1.000
_cell.length_b   1.000
_cell.length_c   1.000
_cell.angle_alpha   90.00
_cell.angle_beta   90.00
_cell.angle_gamma   90.00
#
_symmetry.space_group_name_H-M   'P 1'
#
loop_
_entity.id
_entity.type
_entity.pdbx_description
1 polymer ?
#
loop_
_entity_poly.entity_id
_entity_poly.type
_entity_poly.pdbx_seq_one_letter_code
_entity_poly.pdbx_strand_id
1 'polypeptide(L)'
;MAPFSGQYSDADEFITVDGKRMFFISRRPVSPDISPNASGKLDVWVMDKAANDDWGEPRNLGRPVNSEGSEYFPTLSKDGTLYFGSGRKGGKGGMDLYRSRSVNGQYQEPENLGDAVNTQFDEFEPLIAPDESFLIFMAGGRPDGLGGFDLYISYNRNGEWTKAKNLGAPINSAADELSPRISPDGKYFFWASARSAIDRPKTKSWSLQELSSAYHSPENGLGDIYYIDLSALKLER
;
A
#
# COMPACT_ATOMS: atom_id res chain seq x y z
N MET A 1 -4.74 16.98 12.96
CA MET A 1 -3.59 16.04 13.11
C MET A 1 -4.21 14.73 13.54
N ALA A 2 -3.85 13.62 12.91
CA ALA A 2 -4.37 12.33 13.35
C ALA A 2 -3.92 12.06 14.80
N PRO A 3 -4.76 11.44 15.64
CA PRO A 3 -4.46 11.28 17.07
C PRO A 3 -3.23 10.43 17.37
N PHE A 4 -2.78 9.64 16.40
CA PHE A 4 -1.58 8.82 16.49
C PHE A 4 -0.32 9.50 15.91
N SER A 5 -0.49 10.60 15.18
CA SER A 5 0.64 11.37 14.62
C SER A 5 1.38 12.09 15.73
N GLY A 6 2.68 11.94 15.75
CA GLY A 6 3.54 12.52 16.76
C GLY A 6 4.93 12.84 16.23
N GLN A 7 5.93 12.52 17.04
CA GLN A 7 7.34 12.71 16.71
C GLN A 7 7.94 11.62 15.81
N TYR A 8 7.15 10.61 15.44
CA TYR A 8 7.59 9.47 14.64
C TYR A 8 7.04 9.57 13.22
N SER A 9 7.68 8.86 12.27
CA SER A 9 7.13 8.67 10.94
C SER A 9 6.01 7.64 11.02
N ASP A 10 4.77 8.09 10.88
CA ASP A 10 3.56 7.28 10.82
C ASP A 10 2.97 7.39 9.41
N ALA A 11 2.59 6.28 8.79
CA ALA A 11 2.05 6.24 7.43
C ALA A 11 1.19 4.98 7.17
N ASP A 12 0.64 4.88 5.95
CA ASP A 12 -0.02 3.71 5.39
C ASP A 12 -1.18 3.20 6.25
N GLU A 13 -2.04 4.10 6.65
CA GLU A 13 -3.20 3.76 7.45
C GLU A 13 -4.22 2.90 6.68
N PHE A 14 -4.76 1.91 7.36
CA PHE A 14 -5.89 1.10 6.94
C PHE A 14 -6.92 1.04 8.07
N ILE A 15 -8.12 1.53 7.82
CA ILE A 15 -9.24 1.45 8.76
C ILE A 15 -10.15 0.31 8.34
N THR A 16 -10.50 -0.57 9.29
CA THR A 16 -11.46 -1.66 9.05
C THR A 16 -12.82 -1.12 8.63
N VAL A 17 -13.56 -1.89 7.84
CA VAL A 17 -14.87 -1.49 7.27
C VAL A 17 -15.87 -1.04 8.35
N ASP A 18 -15.81 -1.61 9.54
CA ASP A 18 -16.65 -1.23 10.69
C ASP A 18 -16.16 0.06 11.38
N GLY A 19 -15.05 0.65 10.94
CA GLY A 19 -14.46 1.86 11.47
C GLY A 19 -13.88 1.74 12.89
N LYS A 20 -13.72 0.52 13.41
CA LYS A 20 -13.36 0.29 14.81
C LYS A 20 -11.90 0.01 15.08
N ARG A 21 -11.15 -0.32 14.03
CA ARG A 21 -9.72 -0.63 14.14
C ARG A 21 -8.94 0.04 13.03
N MET A 22 -7.76 0.57 13.36
CA MET A 22 -6.82 1.16 12.40
C MET A 22 -5.50 0.44 12.50
N PHE A 23 -4.98 0.01 11.35
CA PHE A 23 -3.61 -0.46 11.19
C PHE A 23 -2.81 0.63 10.51
N PHE A 24 -1.55 0.75 10.86
CA PHE A 24 -0.64 1.73 10.25
C PHE A 24 0.81 1.29 10.48
N ILE A 25 1.74 1.90 9.79
CA ILE A 25 3.17 1.67 10.02
C ILE A 25 3.78 2.81 10.81
N SER A 26 4.77 2.50 11.64
CA SER A 26 5.46 3.49 12.44
C SER A 26 6.89 3.08 12.77
N ARG A 27 7.75 4.08 12.89
CA ARG A 27 9.13 3.94 13.44
C ARG A 27 9.19 4.15 14.94
N ARG A 28 8.07 4.25 15.64
CA ARG A 28 8.06 4.41 17.09
C ARG A 28 8.70 3.22 17.79
N PRO A 29 9.39 3.42 18.91
CA PRO A 29 9.98 2.33 19.67
C PRO A 29 8.87 1.44 20.26
N VAL A 30 9.11 0.14 20.28
CA VAL A 30 8.19 -0.86 20.89
C VAL A 30 8.12 -0.75 22.42
N SER A 31 9.09 -0.07 23.03
CA SER A 31 9.16 0.23 24.47
C SER A 31 9.66 1.67 24.68
N PRO A 32 9.15 2.39 25.70
CA PRO A 32 9.62 3.73 26.05
C PRO A 32 11.12 3.80 26.37
N ASP A 33 11.70 2.69 26.82
CA ASP A 33 13.12 2.58 27.19
C ASP A 33 14.05 2.48 25.98
N ILE A 34 13.49 2.30 24.78
CA ILE A 34 14.25 2.21 23.53
C ILE A 34 14.29 3.60 22.88
N SER A 35 15.49 4.06 22.53
CA SER A 35 15.65 5.34 21.82
C SER A 35 14.76 5.40 20.57
N PRO A 36 14.06 6.52 20.32
CA PRO A 36 13.19 6.70 19.15
C PRO A 36 13.85 6.40 17.79
N ASN A 37 15.17 6.52 17.74
CA ASN A 37 15.96 6.29 16.53
C ASN A 37 16.65 4.91 16.48
N ALA A 38 16.44 4.04 17.47
CA ALA A 38 17.21 2.81 17.60
C ALA A 38 16.85 1.74 16.56
N SER A 39 15.62 1.66 16.08
CA SER A 39 15.23 0.58 15.15
C SER A 39 15.42 0.97 13.68
N GLY A 40 15.20 2.23 13.30
CA GLY A 40 15.26 2.69 11.91
C GLY A 40 14.23 2.02 10.97
N LYS A 41 13.60 0.94 11.40
CA LYS A 41 12.64 0.13 10.65
C LYS A 41 11.19 0.56 10.91
N LEU A 42 10.33 0.21 9.98
CA LEU A 42 8.89 0.38 10.09
C LEU A 42 8.26 -0.93 10.55
N ASP A 43 7.43 -0.86 11.58
CA ASP A 43 6.62 -1.95 12.08
C ASP A 43 5.13 -1.66 11.84
N VAL A 44 4.32 -2.71 11.73
CA VAL A 44 2.86 -2.59 11.74
C VAL A 44 2.38 -2.40 13.18
N TRP A 45 1.54 -1.38 13.35
CA TRP A 45 0.87 -1.01 14.61
C TRP A 45 -0.63 -1.04 14.44
N VAL A 46 -1.35 -1.13 15.53
CA VAL A 46 -2.81 -1.17 15.55
C VAL A 46 -3.35 -0.30 16.67
N MET A 47 -4.49 0.35 16.40
CA MET A 47 -5.30 1.07 17.36
C MET A 47 -6.73 0.57 17.29
N ASP A 48 -7.38 0.44 18.43
CA ASP A 48 -8.81 0.13 18.52
C ASP A 48 -9.58 1.39 18.94
N LYS A 49 -10.78 1.59 18.40
CA LYS A 49 -11.69 2.63 18.87
C LYS A 49 -12.31 2.24 20.21
N ALA A 50 -12.30 3.17 21.14
CA ALA A 50 -12.99 3.04 22.43
C ALA A 50 -14.50 3.26 22.27
N ALA A 51 -15.27 2.96 23.34
CA ALA A 51 -16.72 3.11 23.34
C ALA A 51 -17.20 4.57 23.17
N ASN A 52 -16.36 5.55 23.49
CA ASN A 52 -16.60 6.99 23.29
C ASN A 52 -16.20 7.49 21.89
N ASP A 53 -15.92 6.59 20.97
CA ASP A 53 -15.50 6.84 19.58
C ASP A 53 -14.08 7.44 19.42
N ASP A 54 -13.31 7.59 20.52
CA ASP A 54 -11.92 7.99 20.47
C ASP A 54 -10.99 6.81 20.09
N TRP A 55 -9.88 7.13 19.46
CA TRP A 55 -8.83 6.13 19.21
C TRP A 55 -8.04 5.87 20.50
N GLY A 56 -7.86 4.59 20.82
CA GLY A 56 -7.03 4.15 21.93
C GLY A 56 -5.53 4.29 21.65
N GLU A 57 -4.71 3.78 22.58
CA GLU A 57 -3.27 3.83 22.44
C GLU A 57 -2.76 2.89 21.35
N PRO A 58 -1.76 3.31 20.56
CA PRO A 58 -1.12 2.47 19.56
C PRO A 58 -0.43 1.25 20.19
N ARG A 59 -0.65 0.09 19.62
CA ARG A 59 0.00 -1.17 20.02
C ARG A 59 0.78 -1.75 18.86
N ASN A 60 2.06 -2.11 19.08
CA ASN A 60 2.86 -2.84 18.10
C ASN A 60 2.27 -4.24 17.91
N LEU A 61 2.09 -4.71 16.68
CA LEU A 61 1.58 -6.07 16.44
C LEU A 61 2.56 -7.15 16.90
N GLY A 62 3.85 -6.82 16.98
CA GLY A 62 4.87 -7.77 17.37
C GLY A 62 5.07 -8.92 16.39
N ARG A 63 5.82 -9.92 16.82
CA ARG A 63 5.97 -11.17 16.07
C ARG A 63 4.66 -11.97 16.13
N PRO A 64 4.35 -12.73 15.06
CA PRO A 64 5.21 -12.99 13.89
C PRO A 64 5.04 -11.97 12.75
N VAL A 65 4.09 -11.01 12.84
CA VAL A 65 3.84 -10.03 11.77
C VAL A 65 5.07 -9.16 11.55
N ASN A 66 5.53 -8.47 12.61
CA ASN A 66 6.72 -7.64 12.53
C ASN A 66 7.99 -8.50 12.58
N SER A 67 8.90 -8.27 11.66
CA SER A 67 10.12 -9.04 11.47
C SER A 67 11.38 -8.25 11.86
N GLU A 68 12.54 -8.69 11.43
CA GLU A 68 13.78 -7.92 11.51
C GLU A 68 13.91 -6.90 10.36
N GLY A 69 13.16 -7.09 9.28
CA GLY A 69 12.99 -6.12 8.19
C GLY A 69 11.93 -5.07 8.53
N SER A 70 11.63 -4.21 7.55
CA SER A 70 10.48 -3.30 7.65
C SER A 70 9.25 -3.95 7.04
N GLU A 71 8.09 -3.63 7.62
CA GLU A 71 6.76 -3.96 7.13
C GLU A 71 6.06 -2.69 6.63
N TYR A 72 5.25 -2.83 5.56
CA TYR A 72 4.64 -1.70 4.86
C TYR A 72 3.20 -2.01 4.46
N PHE A 73 2.37 -0.97 4.35
CA PHE A 73 1.05 -0.98 3.71
C PHE A 73 0.13 -2.11 4.19
N PRO A 74 -0.23 -2.17 5.47
CA PRO A 74 -1.16 -3.18 5.97
C PRO A 74 -2.55 -3.00 5.36
N THR A 75 -3.18 -4.10 4.93
CA THR A 75 -4.56 -4.15 4.48
C THR A 75 -5.19 -5.46 4.93
N LEU A 76 -6.51 -5.50 5.13
CA LEU A 76 -7.19 -6.67 5.66
C LEU A 76 -8.32 -7.13 4.75
N SER A 77 -8.45 -8.45 4.63
CA SER A 77 -9.68 -9.08 4.16
C SER A 77 -10.78 -9.04 5.22
N LYS A 78 -12.00 -9.38 4.83
CA LYS A 78 -13.16 -9.36 5.73
C LYS A 78 -13.06 -10.33 6.91
N ASP A 79 -12.36 -11.44 6.76
CA ASP A 79 -12.11 -12.43 7.82
C ASP A 79 -10.97 -12.03 8.76
N GLY A 80 -10.32 -10.89 8.51
CA GLY A 80 -9.23 -10.35 9.31
C GLY A 80 -7.84 -10.86 8.93
N THR A 81 -7.68 -11.56 7.80
CA THR A 81 -6.36 -11.90 7.26
C THR A 81 -5.63 -10.61 6.86
N LEU A 82 -4.45 -10.41 7.41
CA LEU A 82 -3.60 -9.24 7.18
C LEU A 82 -2.70 -9.49 5.96
N TYR A 83 -2.70 -8.57 5.01
CA TYR A 83 -1.81 -8.51 3.86
C TYR A 83 -0.88 -7.31 4.01
N PHE A 84 0.40 -7.46 3.69
CA PHE A 84 1.40 -6.40 3.85
C PHE A 84 2.66 -6.67 3.02
N GLY A 85 3.42 -5.63 2.73
CA GLY A 85 4.76 -5.72 2.17
C GLY A 85 5.80 -5.95 3.28
N SER A 86 6.83 -6.75 3.03
CA SER A 86 7.91 -6.98 3.99
C SER A 86 9.25 -7.25 3.32
N GLY A 87 10.29 -6.60 3.85
CA GLY A 87 11.69 -6.87 3.53
C GLY A 87 12.32 -7.99 4.38
N ARG A 88 11.52 -8.91 4.93
CA ARG A 88 12.01 -10.04 5.73
C ARG A 88 12.88 -10.99 4.92
N LYS A 89 13.81 -11.66 5.59
CA LYS A 89 14.67 -12.67 4.96
C LYS A 89 13.85 -13.83 4.40
N GLY A 90 14.30 -14.34 3.26
CA GLY A 90 13.67 -15.49 2.59
C GLY A 90 12.60 -15.10 1.57
N GLY A 91 12.44 -13.82 1.28
CA GLY A 91 11.69 -13.33 0.13
C GLY A 91 12.39 -13.59 -1.20
N LYS A 92 11.79 -13.13 -2.29
CA LYS A 92 12.27 -13.27 -3.67
C LYS A 92 12.97 -12.02 -4.17
N GLY A 93 12.39 -10.85 -3.88
CA GLY A 93 12.91 -9.52 -4.19
C GLY A 93 13.46 -8.82 -2.96
N GLY A 94 13.60 -7.48 -3.05
CA GLY A 94 13.91 -6.63 -1.91
C GLY A 94 12.71 -6.49 -0.98
N MET A 95 11.52 -6.36 -1.57
CA MET A 95 10.22 -6.33 -0.89
C MET A 95 9.28 -7.34 -1.53
N ASP A 96 8.65 -8.15 -0.71
CA ASP A 96 7.65 -9.14 -1.12
C ASP A 96 6.35 -8.92 -0.36
N LEU A 97 5.25 -9.39 -0.95
CA LEU A 97 3.93 -9.40 -0.31
C LEU A 97 3.72 -10.69 0.47
N TYR A 98 3.19 -10.52 1.68
CA TYR A 98 2.88 -11.59 2.62
C TYR A 98 1.44 -11.47 3.10
N ARG A 99 0.91 -12.58 3.60
CA ARG A 99 -0.34 -12.59 4.38
C ARG A 99 -0.10 -13.28 5.72
N SER A 100 -0.83 -12.83 6.74
CA SER A 100 -0.89 -13.48 8.05
C SER A 100 -2.34 -13.66 8.45
N ARG A 101 -2.75 -14.92 8.67
CA ARG A 101 -4.13 -15.26 9.07
C ARG A 101 -4.33 -14.95 10.55
N SER A 102 -5.52 -14.46 10.89
CA SER A 102 -5.91 -14.29 12.29
C SER A 102 -6.67 -15.51 12.78
N VAL A 103 -6.11 -16.21 13.78
CA VAL A 103 -6.76 -17.35 14.45
C VAL A 103 -6.97 -16.98 15.92
N ASN A 104 -8.22 -16.96 16.37
CA ASN A 104 -8.59 -16.55 17.73
C ASN A 104 -8.00 -15.17 18.13
N GLY A 105 -7.95 -14.24 17.18
CA GLY A 105 -7.43 -12.88 17.38
C GLY A 105 -5.89 -12.79 17.42
N GLN A 106 -5.18 -13.86 17.10
CA GLN A 106 -3.72 -13.89 17.01
C GLN A 106 -3.27 -14.13 15.57
N TYR A 107 -2.37 -13.29 15.08
CA TYR A 107 -1.76 -13.47 13.77
C TYR A 107 -0.79 -14.65 13.76
N GLN A 108 -0.88 -15.45 12.70
CA GLN A 108 -0.01 -16.61 12.48
C GLN A 108 1.25 -16.19 11.70
N GLU A 109 2.23 -17.13 11.58
CA GLU A 109 3.41 -16.90 10.75
C GLU A 109 3.02 -16.44 9.34
N PRO A 110 3.60 -15.34 8.86
CA PRO A 110 3.29 -14.82 7.54
C PRO A 110 3.70 -15.77 6.42
N GLU A 111 2.78 -15.99 5.50
CA GLU A 111 2.97 -16.77 4.28
C GLU A 111 3.36 -15.82 3.14
N ASN A 112 4.47 -16.09 2.44
CA ASN A 112 4.81 -15.41 1.18
C ASN A 112 3.76 -15.75 0.11
N LEU A 113 3.30 -14.77 -0.67
CA LEU A 113 2.23 -14.99 -1.67
C LEU A 113 2.69 -15.79 -2.90
N GLY A 114 3.97 -16.15 -2.97
CA GLY A 114 4.51 -17.05 -3.98
C GLY A 114 4.78 -16.39 -5.34
N ASP A 115 5.22 -17.22 -6.31
CA ASP A 115 5.76 -16.79 -7.62
C ASP A 115 4.73 -16.11 -8.53
N ALA A 116 3.47 -16.34 -8.28
CA ALA A 116 2.41 -15.71 -9.05
C ALA A 116 2.27 -14.21 -8.75
N VAL A 117 2.64 -13.80 -7.53
CA VAL A 117 2.57 -12.42 -7.02
C VAL A 117 3.96 -11.83 -6.87
N ASN A 118 4.84 -12.48 -6.11
CA ASN A 118 6.18 -12.01 -5.80
C ASN A 118 7.20 -12.45 -6.84
N THR A 119 8.12 -11.56 -7.19
CA THR A 119 9.17 -11.79 -8.19
C THR A 119 10.55 -11.45 -7.62
N GLN A 120 11.57 -11.43 -8.48
CA GLN A 120 12.91 -10.91 -8.11
C GLN A 120 12.94 -9.39 -7.94
N PHE A 121 11.87 -8.71 -8.27
CA PHE A 121 11.70 -7.27 -8.15
C PHE A 121 11.00 -6.91 -6.83
N ASP A 122 10.54 -5.67 -6.70
CA ASP A 122 9.87 -5.18 -5.50
C ASP A 122 8.36 -5.17 -5.70
N GLU A 123 7.63 -5.75 -4.77
CA GLU A 123 6.18 -5.70 -4.69
C GLU A 123 5.74 -5.00 -3.40
N PHE A 124 4.88 -3.98 -3.53
CA PHE A 124 4.43 -3.09 -2.45
C PHE A 124 2.93 -2.88 -2.46
N GLU A 125 2.44 -2.19 -1.43
CA GLU A 125 1.12 -1.56 -1.34
C GLU A 125 -0.03 -2.50 -1.73
N PRO A 126 -0.19 -3.63 -1.04
CA PRO A 126 -1.28 -4.54 -1.33
C PRO A 126 -2.64 -3.90 -1.02
N LEU A 127 -3.59 -4.05 -1.92
CA LEU A 127 -5.02 -3.82 -1.73
C LEU A 127 -5.73 -5.15 -1.91
N ILE A 128 -6.10 -5.81 -0.82
CA ILE A 128 -6.87 -7.06 -0.87
C ILE A 128 -8.37 -6.79 -1.00
N ALA A 129 -9.05 -7.53 -1.87
CA ALA A 129 -10.51 -7.55 -1.87
C ALA A 129 -11.04 -8.10 -0.54
N PRO A 130 -12.17 -7.57 0.00
CA PRO A 130 -12.71 -8.05 1.27
C PRO A 130 -12.98 -9.56 1.32
N ASP A 131 -13.32 -10.17 0.19
CA ASP A 131 -13.58 -11.60 0.02
C ASP A 131 -12.38 -12.39 -0.48
N GLU A 132 -11.20 -11.77 -0.52
CA GLU A 132 -9.95 -12.31 -1.07
C GLU A 132 -10.02 -12.73 -2.55
N SER A 133 -11.01 -12.30 -3.31
CA SER A 133 -11.17 -12.67 -4.72
C SER A 133 -10.08 -12.12 -5.63
N PHE A 134 -9.51 -10.98 -5.29
CA PHE A 134 -8.37 -10.37 -6.01
C PHE A 134 -7.46 -9.58 -5.07
N LEU A 135 -6.25 -9.37 -5.54
CA LEU A 135 -5.22 -8.53 -4.94
C LEU A 135 -4.72 -7.55 -5.99
N ILE A 136 -4.83 -6.24 -5.74
CA ILE A 136 -4.14 -5.21 -6.51
C ILE A 136 -2.92 -4.76 -5.71
N PHE A 137 -1.80 -4.51 -6.37
CA PHE A 137 -0.57 -4.10 -5.70
C PHE A 137 0.33 -3.31 -6.64
N MET A 138 1.24 -2.55 -6.08
CA MET A 138 2.30 -1.85 -6.80
C MET A 138 3.51 -2.76 -7.00
N ALA A 139 4.11 -2.74 -8.18
CA ALA A 139 5.39 -3.39 -8.42
C ALA A 139 6.30 -2.54 -9.31
N GLY A 140 7.60 -2.56 -9.00
CA GLY A 140 8.62 -1.86 -9.77
C GLY A 140 9.55 -2.82 -10.52
N GLY A 141 10.10 -2.35 -11.65
CA GLY A 141 11.16 -3.05 -12.39
C GLY A 141 10.73 -4.26 -13.19
N ARG A 142 9.44 -4.62 -13.23
CA ARG A 142 8.96 -5.76 -14.02
C ARG A 142 9.09 -5.52 -15.52
N PRO A 143 9.41 -6.56 -16.34
CA PRO A 143 9.61 -6.40 -17.78
C PRO A 143 8.38 -5.92 -18.56
N ASP A 144 7.19 -6.12 -18.03
CA ASP A 144 5.90 -5.70 -18.59
C ASP A 144 5.38 -4.39 -17.98
N GLY A 145 6.23 -3.68 -17.21
CA GLY A 145 5.93 -2.36 -16.67
C GLY A 145 5.92 -1.28 -17.75
N LEU A 146 5.13 -0.23 -17.53
CA LEU A 146 5.03 0.96 -18.39
C LEU A 146 5.86 2.13 -17.83
N GLY A 147 5.97 2.21 -16.49
CA GLY A 147 6.68 3.24 -15.74
C GLY A 147 7.73 2.68 -14.80
N GLY A 148 8.06 3.45 -13.75
CA GLY A 148 8.94 3.00 -12.67
C GLY A 148 8.23 2.02 -11.75
N PHE A 149 7.05 2.42 -11.27
CA PHE A 149 6.13 1.58 -10.52
C PHE A 149 4.78 1.54 -11.20
N ASP A 150 4.23 0.34 -11.36
CA ASP A 150 2.93 0.10 -11.97
C ASP A 150 2.02 -0.69 -11.02
N LEU A 151 0.71 -0.57 -11.21
CA LEU A 151 -0.28 -1.37 -10.52
C LEU A 151 -0.54 -2.68 -11.26
N TYR A 152 -0.54 -3.77 -10.50
CA TYR A 152 -0.78 -5.14 -10.97
C TYR A 152 -1.98 -5.74 -10.26
N ILE A 153 -2.62 -6.70 -10.88
CA ILE A 153 -3.71 -7.48 -10.29
C ILE A 153 -3.44 -8.97 -10.38
N SER A 154 -3.74 -9.68 -9.30
CA SER A 154 -3.79 -11.15 -9.25
C SER A 154 -5.14 -11.58 -8.68
N TYR A 155 -5.69 -12.69 -9.19
CA TYR A 155 -6.96 -13.26 -8.77
C TYR A 155 -6.73 -14.51 -7.94
N ASN A 156 -7.54 -14.68 -6.90
CA ASN A 156 -7.56 -15.92 -6.13
C ASN A 156 -8.48 -16.93 -6.80
N ARG A 157 -7.96 -18.10 -7.11
CA ARG A 157 -8.71 -19.22 -7.67
C ARG A 157 -8.53 -20.42 -6.75
N ASN A 158 -9.55 -20.67 -5.90
CA ASN A 158 -9.55 -21.78 -4.95
C ASN A 158 -8.37 -21.78 -3.95
N GLY A 159 -7.94 -20.58 -3.51
CA GLY A 159 -6.85 -20.43 -2.55
C GLY A 159 -5.48 -20.20 -3.20
N GLU A 160 -5.37 -20.26 -4.51
CA GLU A 160 -4.15 -20.03 -5.28
C GLU A 160 -4.22 -18.70 -6.05
N TRP A 161 -3.16 -17.92 -6.01
CA TRP A 161 -3.04 -16.68 -6.76
C TRP A 161 -2.68 -16.95 -8.23
N THR A 162 -3.37 -16.30 -9.15
CA THR A 162 -3.01 -16.32 -10.56
C THR A 162 -1.76 -15.45 -10.80
N LYS A 163 -1.02 -15.73 -11.89
CA LYS A 163 0.06 -14.82 -12.29
C LYS A 163 -0.45 -13.40 -12.41
N ALA A 164 0.21 -12.48 -11.72
CA ALA A 164 -0.16 -11.07 -11.72
C ALA A 164 -0.06 -10.47 -13.13
N LYS A 165 -1.03 -9.62 -13.46
CA LYS A 165 -1.14 -8.90 -14.74
C LYS A 165 -1.02 -7.41 -14.48
N ASN A 166 -0.25 -6.69 -15.30
CA ASN A 166 -0.22 -5.23 -15.32
C ASN A 166 -1.62 -4.68 -15.67
N LEU A 167 -2.12 -3.68 -14.92
CA LEU A 167 -3.44 -3.10 -15.18
C LEU A 167 -3.49 -2.30 -16.49
N GLY A 168 -2.32 -1.90 -17.02
CA GLY A 168 -2.21 -1.18 -18.29
C GLY A 168 -2.87 0.20 -18.27
N ALA A 169 -2.88 0.84 -19.44
CA ALA A 169 -3.54 2.13 -19.60
C ALA A 169 -5.09 1.96 -19.51
N PRO A 170 -5.81 2.95 -18.96
CA PRO A 170 -5.33 4.26 -18.53
C PRO A 170 -4.84 4.33 -17.08
N ILE A 171 -4.82 3.19 -16.36
CA ILE A 171 -4.40 3.15 -14.95
C ILE A 171 -2.90 3.42 -14.87
N ASN A 172 -2.10 2.56 -15.50
CA ASN A 172 -0.66 2.69 -15.56
C ASN A 172 -0.21 3.61 -16.71
N SER A 173 0.90 4.30 -16.50
CA SER A 173 1.48 5.25 -17.44
C SER A 173 3.02 5.09 -17.49
N ALA A 174 3.72 6.02 -18.11
CA ALA A 174 5.18 6.07 -18.06
C ALA A 174 5.74 6.69 -16.76
N ALA A 175 4.87 7.03 -15.82
CA ALA A 175 5.23 7.55 -14.49
C ALA A 175 5.12 6.44 -13.43
N ASP A 176 5.08 6.84 -12.16
CA ASP A 176 4.83 5.94 -11.04
C ASP A 176 3.35 5.95 -10.67
N GLU A 177 2.74 4.78 -10.56
CA GLU A 177 1.40 4.58 -10.04
C GLU A 177 1.45 3.86 -8.69
N LEU A 178 0.80 4.47 -7.68
CA LEU A 178 0.97 4.15 -6.27
C LEU A 178 -0.39 4.08 -5.55
N SER A 179 -0.39 3.51 -4.36
CA SER A 179 -1.45 3.61 -3.34
C SER A 179 -2.85 3.24 -3.85
N PRO A 180 -3.04 2.04 -4.41
CA PRO A 180 -4.36 1.60 -4.85
C PRO A 180 -5.32 1.52 -3.66
N ARG A 181 -6.55 2.05 -3.83
CA ARG A 181 -7.61 2.01 -2.81
C ARG A 181 -8.97 1.82 -3.49
N ILE A 182 -9.89 1.21 -2.77
CA ILE A 182 -11.30 1.13 -3.15
C ILE A 182 -12.10 1.92 -2.13
N SER A 183 -13.09 2.70 -2.60
CA SER A 183 -14.00 3.41 -1.71
C SER A 183 -14.75 2.45 -0.78
N PRO A 184 -15.12 2.87 0.45
CA PRO A 184 -15.82 2.00 1.40
C PRO A 184 -17.15 1.44 0.87
N ASP A 185 -17.81 2.14 -0.06
CA ASP A 185 -19.04 1.69 -0.71
C ASP A 185 -18.79 0.77 -1.94
N GLY A 186 -17.52 0.49 -2.27
CA GLY A 186 -17.13 -0.39 -3.35
C GLY A 186 -17.37 0.14 -4.75
N LYS A 187 -17.59 1.46 -4.92
CA LYS A 187 -17.94 2.04 -6.23
C LYS A 187 -16.76 2.56 -7.02
N TYR A 188 -15.74 3.08 -6.33
CA TYR A 188 -14.63 3.78 -6.96
C TYR A 188 -13.31 3.11 -6.64
N PHE A 189 -12.44 3.08 -7.64
CA PHE A 189 -11.04 2.74 -7.51
C PHE A 189 -10.20 4.00 -7.56
N PHE A 190 -9.33 4.19 -6.58
CA PHE A 190 -8.42 5.33 -6.47
C PHE A 190 -6.97 4.86 -6.57
N TRP A 191 -6.12 5.70 -7.13
CA TRP A 191 -4.67 5.54 -7.09
C TRP A 191 -3.98 6.90 -7.15
N ALA A 192 -2.73 6.96 -6.73
CA ALA A 192 -1.86 8.12 -6.98
C ALA A 192 -1.04 7.88 -8.25
N SER A 193 -0.77 8.95 -9.00
CA SER A 193 0.11 8.89 -10.16
C SER A 193 0.93 10.16 -10.29
N ALA A 194 2.22 10.00 -10.60
CA ALA A 194 3.15 11.09 -10.88
C ALA A 194 3.21 11.46 -12.37
N ARG A 195 2.16 11.11 -13.15
CA ARG A 195 2.10 11.45 -14.58
C ARG A 195 2.15 12.94 -14.80
N SER A 196 2.70 13.35 -15.96
CA SER A 196 2.80 14.76 -16.31
C SER A 196 2.27 15.01 -17.70
N ALA A 197 1.31 15.93 -17.79
CA ALA A 197 0.86 16.53 -19.04
C ALA A 197 1.69 17.77 -19.42
N ILE A 198 2.65 18.17 -18.58
CA ILE A 198 3.47 19.35 -18.83
C ILE A 198 4.54 19.00 -19.88
N ASP A 199 4.36 19.49 -21.10
CA ASP A 199 5.41 19.49 -22.09
C ASP A 199 6.49 20.51 -21.70
N ARG A 200 7.66 20.01 -21.35
CA ARG A 200 8.84 20.83 -21.00
C ARG A 200 9.86 20.78 -22.14
N PRO A 201 9.68 21.58 -23.20
CA PRO A 201 10.66 21.60 -24.27
C PRO A 201 12.02 22.06 -23.71
N LYS A 202 13.07 21.26 -23.90
CA LYS A 202 14.43 21.54 -23.41
C LYS A 202 15.04 22.82 -23.94
N THR A 203 14.41 23.46 -24.94
CA THR A 203 14.89 24.62 -25.68
C THR A 203 14.27 25.94 -25.23
N LYS A 204 13.23 25.92 -24.36
CA LYS A 204 12.55 27.12 -23.90
C LYS A 204 12.88 27.40 -22.43
N SER A 205 13.33 28.63 -22.15
CA SER A 205 13.40 29.15 -20.77
C SER A 205 11.98 29.54 -20.32
N TRP A 206 11.57 29.07 -19.16
CA TRP A 206 10.27 29.41 -18.57
C TRP A 206 10.42 30.64 -17.67
N SER A 207 9.46 31.55 -17.73
CA SER A 207 9.32 32.61 -16.74
C SER A 207 8.93 32.04 -15.38
N LEU A 208 9.16 32.79 -14.34
CA LEU A 208 8.77 32.39 -12.96
C LEU A 208 7.27 32.13 -12.85
N GLN A 209 6.46 32.93 -13.58
CA GLN A 209 5.00 32.76 -13.62
C GLN A 209 4.59 31.47 -14.33
N GLU A 210 5.20 31.15 -15.47
CA GLU A 210 4.94 29.88 -16.20
C GLU A 210 5.30 28.66 -15.34
N LEU A 211 6.47 28.70 -14.66
CA LEU A 211 6.89 27.68 -13.74
C LEU A 211 5.91 27.52 -12.57
N SER A 212 5.52 28.62 -11.93
CA SER A 212 4.57 28.61 -10.82
C SER A 212 3.22 28.04 -11.24
N SER A 213 2.69 28.45 -12.41
CA SER A 213 1.44 27.93 -12.93
C SER A 213 1.51 26.43 -13.22
N ALA A 214 2.61 25.96 -13.82
CA ALA A 214 2.83 24.56 -14.09
C ALA A 214 2.92 23.72 -12.79
N TYR A 215 3.61 24.20 -11.78
CA TYR A 215 3.73 23.51 -10.48
C TYR A 215 2.40 23.39 -9.72
N HIS A 216 1.43 24.28 -9.98
CA HIS A 216 0.11 24.27 -9.34
C HIS A 216 -0.98 23.67 -10.22
N SER A 217 -0.65 23.18 -11.41
CA SER A 217 -1.62 22.49 -12.30
C SER A 217 -1.73 21.01 -11.96
N PRO A 218 -2.87 20.37 -12.21
CA PRO A 218 -2.95 18.91 -12.26
C PRO A 218 -1.93 18.34 -13.26
N GLU A 219 -1.52 17.09 -13.04
CA GLU A 219 -0.56 16.39 -13.89
C GLU A 219 0.76 17.18 -14.10
N ASN A 220 1.24 17.73 -13.00
CA ASN A 220 2.48 18.51 -12.97
C ASN A 220 3.75 17.65 -12.79
N GLY A 221 3.61 16.32 -12.71
CA GLY A 221 4.67 15.35 -12.45
C GLY A 221 4.96 15.16 -10.97
N LEU A 222 4.13 15.75 -10.08
CA LEU A 222 4.01 15.38 -8.67
C LEU A 222 2.83 14.41 -8.52
N GLY A 223 2.69 13.79 -7.33
CA GLY A 223 1.61 12.83 -7.13
C GLY A 223 0.23 13.49 -7.09
N ASP A 224 -0.63 13.15 -8.03
CA ASP A 224 -2.05 13.48 -8.05
C ASP A 224 -2.89 12.24 -7.73
N ILE A 225 -4.09 12.42 -7.17
CA ILE A 225 -5.03 11.32 -6.91
C ILE A 225 -6.00 11.21 -8.09
N TYR A 226 -6.05 10.01 -8.66
CA TYR A 226 -6.97 9.64 -9.73
C TYR A 226 -8.06 8.71 -9.21
N TYR A 227 -9.19 8.68 -9.88
CA TYR A 227 -10.23 7.71 -9.60
C TYR A 227 -11.03 7.35 -10.85
N ILE A 228 -11.58 6.14 -10.85
CA ILE A 228 -12.54 5.66 -11.83
C ILE A 228 -13.66 4.90 -11.13
N ASP A 229 -14.74 4.67 -11.85
CA ASP A 229 -15.73 3.67 -11.42
C ASP A 229 -15.06 2.29 -11.34
N LEU A 230 -15.27 1.56 -10.24
CA LEU A 230 -14.64 0.24 -10.04
C LEU A 230 -15.01 -0.76 -11.15
N SER A 231 -16.21 -0.62 -11.72
CA SER A 231 -16.67 -1.47 -12.84
C SER A 231 -15.81 -1.30 -14.10
N ALA A 232 -15.11 -0.18 -14.25
CA ALA A 232 -14.20 0.06 -15.38
C ALA A 232 -12.95 -0.83 -15.34
N LEU A 233 -12.57 -1.35 -14.18
CA LEU A 233 -11.47 -2.34 -14.08
C LEU A 233 -11.83 -3.70 -14.69
N LYS A 234 -13.13 -3.97 -14.96
CA LYS A 234 -13.62 -5.24 -15.54
C LYS A 234 -13.06 -6.46 -14.80
N LEU A 235 -13.12 -6.41 -13.44
CA LEU A 235 -12.62 -7.48 -12.60
C LEU A 235 -13.21 -8.84 -12.99
N GLU A 236 -12.36 -9.86 -13.08
CA GLU A 236 -12.78 -11.24 -13.32
C GLU A 236 -13.58 -11.74 -12.09
N ARG A 237 -14.79 -12.26 -12.31
CA ARG A 237 -15.63 -12.85 -11.28
C ARG A 237 -15.38 -14.35 -11.15
#